data_2125d1233a32b51c400e73557c24f0bb
#
_entry.id   2125d1233a32b51c400e73557c24f0bb
#
_cell.length_a   1.000
_cell.length_b   1.000
_cell.length_c   1.000
_cell.angle_alpha   90.00
_cell.angle_beta   90.00
_cell.angle_gamma   90.00
#
_symmetry.space_group_name_H-M   'P 1'
#
loop_
_entity.id
_entity.type
_entity.pdbx_description
1 polymer ?
#
loop_
_entity_poly.entity_id
_entity_poly.type
_entity_poly.pdbx_seq_one_letter_code
_entity_poly.pdbx_strand_id
1 'polypeptide(L)'
;MQEETRIAQSPSSAAKSAKPSSVRSYALNEIEPDNEIRYKTGMSELDRVLGGGIVKGSLVLLSGDPGIGKSTILLQICQQLGKKLNIMYVSGEESYNQIKLRAERLKVTTDNLRILCETDVQAVCEHIRSVGPDIVIVDSVQTMNYTEVSSSPGSVTQVRECANLLMRVAKSMSVPVIMVGHVNKDGNIAGPKVLEHVVDAVLYFEGERNLSFRILRAVKNRFGSTNEIGVFEMTDRGLDEVENPSEMLIAGRPK
;
A
#
# COMPACT_ATOMS: atom_id res chain seq x y z
N MET A 1 62.93 9.21 -47.14
CA MET A 1 61.50 8.89 -47.30
C MET A 1 60.99 8.44 -45.94
N GLN A 2 60.29 9.31 -45.24
CA GLN A 2 59.65 9.04 -43.96
C GLN A 2 58.15 9.03 -44.22
N GLU A 3 57.53 7.90 -43.98
CA GLU A 3 56.04 7.74 -44.02
C GLU A 3 55.42 8.17 -42.70
N GLU A 4 54.63 9.23 -42.75
CA GLU A 4 53.80 9.65 -41.58
C GLU A 4 52.53 8.83 -41.55
N THR A 5 52.40 8.06 -40.50
CA THR A 5 51.15 7.30 -40.20
C THR A 5 50.14 8.23 -39.53
N ARG A 6 49.06 8.59 -40.23
CA ARG A 6 47.91 9.33 -39.69
C ARG A 6 47.08 8.41 -38.83
N ILE A 7 46.99 8.73 -37.52
CA ILE A 7 46.06 8.11 -36.56
C ILE A 7 44.71 8.77 -36.75
N ALA A 8 43.71 7.95 -37.14
CA ALA A 8 42.30 8.37 -37.19
C ALA A 8 41.72 8.54 -35.79
N GLN A 9 41.23 9.74 -35.49
CA GLN A 9 40.48 10.03 -34.27
C GLN A 9 39.03 9.55 -34.45
N SER A 10 38.60 8.65 -33.60
CA SER A 10 37.20 8.24 -33.46
C SER A 10 36.38 9.36 -32.83
N PRO A 11 35.11 9.58 -33.24
CA PRO A 11 34.27 10.64 -32.66
C PRO A 11 33.79 10.24 -31.26
N SER A 12 34.07 11.11 -30.29
CA SER A 12 33.56 11.01 -28.92
C SER A 12 32.02 11.06 -28.94
N SER A 13 31.40 10.04 -28.36
CA SER A 13 29.99 10.02 -28.10
C SER A 13 29.63 11.14 -27.10
N ALA A 14 28.93 12.16 -27.61
CA ALA A 14 28.35 13.20 -26.75
C ALA A 14 27.35 12.60 -25.78
N ALA A 15 27.70 12.57 -24.50
CA ALA A 15 26.77 12.30 -23.42
C ALA A 15 25.64 13.33 -23.50
N LYS A 16 24.39 12.88 -23.72
CA LYS A 16 23.21 13.72 -23.63
C LYS A 16 23.10 14.18 -22.18
N SER A 17 23.44 15.43 -21.91
CA SER A 17 23.20 16.09 -20.67
C SER A 17 21.68 16.08 -20.39
N ALA A 18 21.25 15.36 -19.34
CA ALA A 18 19.91 15.46 -18.83
C ALA A 18 19.66 16.92 -18.43
N LYS A 19 18.61 17.54 -18.99
CA LYS A 19 18.19 18.90 -18.61
C LYS A 19 17.90 18.88 -17.11
N PRO A 20 18.42 19.84 -16.33
CA PRO A 20 18.07 19.94 -14.93
C PRO A 20 16.56 20.17 -14.82
N SER A 21 15.86 19.32 -14.08
CA SER A 21 14.47 19.54 -13.71
C SER A 21 14.40 20.89 -12.99
N SER A 22 13.70 21.87 -13.56
CA SER A 22 13.54 23.17 -12.95
C SER A 22 12.74 23.02 -11.66
N VAL A 23 13.44 23.05 -10.53
CA VAL A 23 12.78 23.13 -9.20
C VAL A 23 12.03 24.45 -9.16
N ARG A 24 10.72 24.41 -8.95
CA ARG A 24 9.86 25.59 -8.82
C ARG A 24 9.31 25.66 -7.40
N SER A 25 9.31 26.86 -6.83
CA SER A 25 8.58 27.18 -5.60
C SER A 25 7.35 28.02 -5.96
N TYR A 26 6.29 27.84 -5.20
CA TYR A 26 5.04 28.58 -5.36
C TYR A 26 4.74 29.33 -4.06
N ALA A 27 4.19 30.54 -4.16
CA ALA A 27 3.63 31.20 -3.00
C ALA A 27 2.35 30.46 -2.54
N LEU A 28 2.04 30.49 -1.24
CA LEU A 28 0.91 29.74 -0.69
C LEU A 28 -0.43 30.12 -1.37
N ASN A 29 -0.60 31.39 -1.73
CA ASN A 29 -1.78 31.90 -2.41
C ASN A 29 -1.84 31.55 -3.92
N GLU A 30 -0.76 31.05 -4.50
CA GLU A 30 -0.73 30.54 -5.88
C GLU A 30 -1.11 29.06 -5.95
N ILE A 31 -1.18 28.39 -4.79
CA ILE A 31 -1.57 26.98 -4.70
C ILE A 31 -3.08 26.92 -4.56
N GLU A 32 -3.76 26.52 -5.62
CA GLU A 32 -5.19 26.20 -5.53
C GLU A 32 -5.34 24.96 -4.62
N PRO A 33 -6.22 25.00 -3.59
CA PRO A 33 -6.48 23.83 -2.77
C PRO A 33 -7.12 22.76 -3.67
N ASP A 34 -6.36 21.72 -3.97
CA ASP A 34 -6.88 20.56 -4.65
C ASP A 34 -7.92 19.93 -3.71
N ASN A 35 -9.18 19.84 -4.14
CA ASN A 35 -10.20 19.16 -3.36
C ASN A 35 -9.72 17.74 -3.08
N GLU A 36 -9.46 17.45 -1.81
CA GLU A 36 -8.93 16.17 -1.39
C GLU A 36 -9.86 15.02 -1.85
N ILE A 37 -9.47 14.39 -2.97
CA ILE A 37 -10.25 13.31 -3.55
C ILE A 37 -10.07 12.07 -2.68
N ARG A 38 -11.19 11.54 -2.20
CA ARG A 38 -11.23 10.30 -1.39
C ARG A 38 -12.03 9.22 -2.09
N TYR A 39 -11.47 8.04 -2.12
CA TYR A 39 -12.14 6.84 -2.62
C TYR A 39 -12.81 6.11 -1.46
N LYS A 40 -14.14 5.97 -1.54
CA LYS A 40 -14.90 5.19 -0.57
C LYS A 40 -14.64 3.70 -0.76
N THR A 41 -14.26 3.02 0.32
CA THR A 41 -13.96 1.59 0.29
C THR A 41 -15.19 0.70 0.16
N GLY A 42 -16.36 1.26 0.48
CA GLY A 42 -17.61 0.51 0.57
C GLY A 42 -17.81 -0.18 1.92
N MET A 43 -16.88 0.03 2.85
CA MET A 43 -16.99 -0.35 4.26
C MET A 43 -16.99 0.92 5.11
N SER A 44 -18.09 1.19 5.81
CA SER A 44 -18.27 2.42 6.60
C SER A 44 -17.31 2.51 7.79
N GLU A 45 -17.05 1.38 8.42
CA GLU A 45 -16.10 1.26 9.54
C GLU A 45 -14.67 1.57 9.09
N LEU A 46 -14.25 1.03 7.93
CA LEU A 46 -12.94 1.33 7.36
C LEU A 46 -12.85 2.78 6.90
N ASP A 47 -13.87 3.28 6.21
CA ASP A 47 -13.91 4.69 5.75
C ASP A 47 -13.84 5.66 6.93
N ARG A 48 -14.50 5.36 8.06
CA ARG A 48 -14.45 6.17 9.27
C ARG A 48 -13.05 6.26 9.85
N VAL A 49 -12.35 5.12 9.98
CA VAL A 49 -10.97 5.07 10.49
C VAL A 49 -10.00 5.78 9.55
N LEU A 50 -10.23 5.72 8.24
CA LEU A 50 -9.47 6.46 7.23
C LEU A 50 -9.75 7.98 7.23
N GLY A 51 -10.75 8.45 7.99
CA GLY A 51 -11.17 9.85 7.99
C GLY A 51 -12.06 10.21 6.80
N GLY A 52 -12.74 9.23 6.22
CA GLY A 52 -13.70 9.41 5.13
C GLY A 52 -13.38 8.70 3.83
N GLY A 53 -12.35 7.85 3.80
CA GLY A 53 -11.94 7.06 2.65
C GLY A 53 -10.45 7.19 2.32
N ILE A 54 -10.00 6.51 1.29
CA ILE A 54 -8.61 6.48 0.84
C ILE A 54 -8.31 7.78 0.07
N VAL A 55 -7.34 8.56 0.54
CA VAL A 55 -6.96 9.82 -0.09
C VAL A 55 -6.09 9.57 -1.33
N LYS A 56 -6.40 10.24 -2.43
CA LYS A 56 -5.64 10.15 -3.68
C LYS A 56 -4.19 10.58 -3.45
N GLY A 57 -3.24 9.79 -3.97
CA GLY A 57 -1.80 10.04 -3.80
C GLY A 57 -1.26 9.77 -2.39
N SER A 58 -2.04 9.14 -1.50
CA SER A 58 -1.59 8.76 -0.17
C SER A 58 -0.83 7.44 -0.15
N LEU A 59 0.03 7.28 0.86
CA LEU A 59 0.64 6.00 1.21
C LEU A 59 0.11 5.56 2.58
N VAL A 60 -0.64 4.46 2.60
CA VAL A 60 -1.27 3.90 3.80
C VAL A 60 -0.61 2.58 4.16
N LEU A 61 -0.26 2.40 5.42
CA LEU A 61 0.20 1.13 5.97
C LEU A 61 -0.92 0.46 6.75
N LEU A 62 -1.33 -0.73 6.34
CA LEU A 62 -2.20 -1.62 7.10
C LEU A 62 -1.34 -2.66 7.80
N SER A 63 -1.24 -2.56 9.11
CA SER A 63 -0.40 -3.43 9.95
C SER A 63 -1.24 -4.30 10.88
N GLY A 64 -0.63 -5.35 11.42
CA GLY A 64 -1.26 -6.27 12.37
C GLY A 64 -0.66 -7.67 12.29
N ASP A 65 -1.06 -8.54 13.22
CA ASP A 65 -0.57 -9.90 13.32
C ASP A 65 -0.83 -10.72 12.04
N PRO A 66 0.03 -11.71 11.72
CA PRO A 66 -0.24 -12.67 10.65
C PRO A 66 -1.56 -13.40 10.90
N GLY A 67 -2.40 -13.52 9.84
CA GLY A 67 -3.69 -14.19 9.90
C GLY A 67 -4.84 -13.37 10.51
N ILE A 68 -4.62 -12.09 10.87
CA ILE A 68 -5.66 -11.24 11.46
C ILE A 68 -6.77 -10.85 10.48
N GLY A 69 -6.53 -10.93 9.16
CA GLY A 69 -7.50 -10.59 8.12
C GLY A 69 -7.11 -9.43 7.20
N LYS A 70 -5.86 -8.95 7.23
CA LYS A 70 -5.39 -7.83 6.40
C LYS A 70 -5.65 -8.04 4.90
N SER A 71 -5.15 -9.14 4.34
CA SER A 71 -5.35 -9.47 2.93
C SER A 71 -6.81 -9.76 2.59
N THR A 72 -7.61 -10.21 3.58
CA THR A 72 -9.04 -10.45 3.42
C THR A 72 -9.79 -9.14 3.22
N ILE A 73 -9.62 -8.16 4.11
CA ILE A 73 -10.29 -6.87 4.00
C ILE A 73 -9.88 -6.14 2.73
N LEU A 74 -8.60 -6.23 2.33
CA LEU A 74 -8.10 -5.59 1.11
C LEU A 74 -8.70 -6.18 -0.15
N LEU A 75 -8.87 -7.50 -0.23
CA LEU A 75 -9.58 -8.12 -1.35
C LEU A 75 -11.08 -7.77 -1.35
N GLN A 76 -11.72 -7.71 -0.19
CA GLN A 76 -13.13 -7.34 -0.12
C GLN A 76 -13.39 -5.91 -0.61
N ILE A 77 -12.55 -4.94 -0.22
CA ILE A 77 -12.69 -3.57 -0.72
C ILE A 77 -12.44 -3.47 -2.23
N CYS A 78 -11.62 -4.35 -2.82
CA CYS A 78 -11.41 -4.39 -4.27
C CYS A 78 -12.73 -4.63 -5.03
N GLN A 79 -13.67 -5.41 -4.47
CA GLN A 79 -14.97 -5.62 -5.10
C GLN A 79 -15.77 -4.32 -5.25
N GLN A 80 -15.74 -3.45 -4.26
CA GLN A 80 -16.47 -2.19 -4.28
C GLN A 80 -15.74 -1.12 -5.09
N LEU A 81 -14.45 -0.97 -4.83
CA LEU A 81 -13.60 -0.01 -5.54
C LEU A 81 -13.54 -0.33 -7.04
N GLY A 82 -13.45 -1.61 -7.40
CA GLY A 82 -13.37 -2.08 -8.78
C GLY A 82 -14.61 -1.83 -9.63
N LYS A 83 -15.72 -1.39 -9.03
CA LYS A 83 -16.89 -0.92 -9.81
C LYS A 83 -16.61 0.34 -10.63
N LYS A 84 -15.61 1.13 -10.22
CA LYS A 84 -15.30 2.44 -10.83
C LYS A 84 -13.83 2.67 -11.08
N LEU A 85 -12.94 1.89 -10.46
CA LEU A 85 -11.51 2.13 -10.41
C LEU A 85 -10.74 0.90 -10.89
N ASN A 86 -9.63 1.14 -11.60
CA ASN A 86 -8.68 0.10 -11.96
C ASN A 86 -7.73 -0.14 -10.79
N ILE A 87 -7.71 -1.35 -10.27
CA ILE A 87 -6.95 -1.73 -9.08
C ILE A 87 -5.80 -2.63 -9.50
N MET A 88 -4.62 -2.36 -8.96
CA MET A 88 -3.47 -3.26 -9.05
C MET A 88 -3.17 -3.84 -7.67
N TYR A 89 -3.23 -5.16 -7.56
CA TYR A 89 -2.86 -5.91 -6.36
C TYR A 89 -1.53 -6.61 -6.60
N VAL A 90 -0.50 -6.15 -5.92
CA VAL A 90 0.85 -6.70 -5.96
C VAL A 90 1.02 -7.68 -4.81
N SER A 91 1.37 -8.91 -5.10
CA SER A 91 1.64 -9.95 -4.10
C SER A 91 3.07 -10.43 -4.18
N GLY A 92 3.77 -10.38 -3.04
CA GLY A 92 5.09 -10.97 -2.90
C GLY A 92 5.08 -12.32 -2.16
N GLU A 93 3.92 -12.75 -1.64
CA GLU A 93 3.81 -13.96 -0.82
C GLU A 93 2.98 -15.06 -1.49
N GLU A 94 1.92 -14.66 -2.20
CA GLU A 94 0.94 -15.60 -2.76
C GLU A 94 1.03 -15.65 -4.28
N SER A 95 0.82 -16.87 -4.81
CA SER A 95 0.69 -17.11 -6.24
C SER A 95 -0.67 -16.62 -6.78
N TYR A 96 -0.76 -16.42 -8.10
CA TYR A 96 -2.01 -16.08 -8.79
C TYR A 96 -3.17 -17.01 -8.42
N ASN A 97 -2.92 -18.32 -8.32
CA ASN A 97 -3.94 -19.32 -7.98
C ASN A 97 -4.45 -19.18 -6.54
N GLN A 98 -3.56 -18.89 -5.58
CA GLN A 98 -3.94 -18.70 -4.18
C GLN A 98 -4.80 -17.46 -4.01
N ILE A 99 -4.42 -16.34 -4.67
CA ILE A 99 -5.20 -15.11 -4.66
C ILE A 99 -6.55 -15.33 -5.34
N LYS A 100 -6.59 -16.05 -6.47
CA LYS A 100 -7.83 -16.38 -7.20
C LYS A 100 -8.81 -17.17 -6.33
N LEU A 101 -8.35 -18.23 -5.67
CA LEU A 101 -9.19 -19.04 -4.76
C LEU A 101 -9.73 -18.22 -3.58
N ARG A 102 -8.90 -17.31 -3.03
CA ARG A 102 -9.33 -16.41 -1.96
C ARG A 102 -10.37 -15.42 -2.47
N ALA A 103 -10.15 -14.82 -3.64
CA ALA A 103 -11.09 -13.89 -4.28
C ALA A 103 -12.45 -14.56 -4.54
N GLU A 104 -12.46 -15.80 -5.02
CA GLU A 104 -13.68 -16.58 -5.23
C GLU A 104 -14.45 -16.82 -3.93
N ARG A 105 -13.75 -17.23 -2.85
CA ARG A 105 -14.36 -17.40 -1.53
C ARG A 105 -14.99 -16.11 -1.02
N LEU A 106 -14.34 -14.97 -1.24
CA LEU A 106 -14.79 -13.64 -0.83
C LEU A 106 -15.78 -13.02 -1.84
N LYS A 107 -16.14 -13.73 -2.91
CA LYS A 107 -17.03 -13.26 -3.98
C LYS A 107 -16.53 -11.98 -4.65
N VAL A 108 -15.22 -11.86 -4.82
CA VAL A 108 -14.59 -10.77 -5.57
C VAL A 108 -14.56 -11.15 -7.04
N THR A 109 -15.39 -10.47 -7.83
CA THR A 109 -15.64 -10.80 -9.24
C THR A 109 -15.41 -9.62 -10.19
N THR A 110 -14.88 -8.51 -9.67
CA THR A 110 -14.63 -7.31 -10.49
C THR A 110 -13.59 -7.55 -11.58
N ASP A 111 -13.87 -7.11 -12.81
CA ASP A 111 -12.93 -7.19 -13.95
C ASP A 111 -11.80 -6.14 -13.87
N ASN A 112 -11.95 -5.14 -12.99
CA ASN A 112 -11.00 -4.05 -12.84
C ASN A 112 -9.90 -4.33 -11.79
N LEU A 113 -9.77 -5.57 -11.31
CA LEU A 113 -8.71 -6.01 -10.41
C LEU A 113 -7.63 -6.77 -11.19
N ARG A 114 -6.43 -6.20 -11.26
CA ARG A 114 -5.26 -6.83 -11.87
C ARG A 114 -4.32 -7.32 -10.77
N ILE A 115 -3.87 -8.55 -10.88
CA ILE A 115 -2.91 -9.17 -9.96
C ILE A 115 -1.53 -9.15 -10.59
N LEU A 116 -0.52 -8.77 -9.80
CA LEU A 116 0.90 -8.82 -10.16
C LEU A 116 1.64 -9.59 -9.06
N CYS A 117 2.21 -10.76 -9.39
CA CYS A 117 3.07 -11.50 -8.48
C CYS A 117 4.52 -11.14 -8.77
N GLU A 118 5.06 -10.17 -8.03
CA GLU A 118 6.40 -9.62 -8.20
C GLU A 118 6.94 -9.13 -6.86
N THR A 119 8.24 -9.27 -6.65
CA THR A 119 8.94 -8.82 -5.43
C THR A 119 9.96 -7.72 -5.69
N ASP A 120 10.42 -7.54 -6.93
CA ASP A 120 11.27 -6.41 -7.29
C ASP A 120 10.46 -5.11 -7.31
N VAL A 121 10.72 -4.24 -6.33
CA VAL A 121 9.98 -2.98 -6.18
C VAL A 121 10.20 -2.02 -7.35
N GLN A 122 11.34 -2.08 -8.04
CA GLN A 122 11.59 -1.24 -9.23
C GLN A 122 10.70 -1.69 -10.38
N ALA A 123 10.65 -3.00 -10.65
CA ALA A 123 9.76 -3.58 -11.65
C ALA A 123 8.28 -3.26 -11.34
N VAL A 124 7.87 -3.36 -10.07
CA VAL A 124 6.54 -2.96 -9.62
C VAL A 124 6.27 -1.48 -9.91
N CYS A 125 7.19 -0.57 -9.54
CA CYS A 125 7.04 0.86 -9.78
C CYS A 125 6.97 1.21 -11.28
N GLU A 126 7.75 0.55 -12.11
CA GLU A 126 7.71 0.71 -13.58
C GLU A 126 6.38 0.23 -14.15
N HIS A 127 5.89 -0.91 -13.68
CA HIS A 127 4.60 -1.45 -14.10
C HIS A 127 3.44 -0.54 -13.69
N ILE A 128 3.46 0.01 -12.48
CA ILE A 128 2.48 1.02 -12.03
C ILE A 128 2.47 2.23 -12.98
N ARG A 129 3.65 2.75 -13.36
CA ARG A 129 3.75 3.89 -14.28
C ARG A 129 3.24 3.56 -15.69
N SER A 130 3.46 2.34 -16.17
CA SER A 130 3.04 1.92 -17.50
C SER A 130 1.53 1.67 -17.62
N VAL A 131 0.93 1.09 -16.56
CA VAL A 131 -0.49 0.71 -16.55
C VAL A 131 -1.39 1.86 -16.08
N GLY A 132 -0.90 2.71 -15.16
CA GLY A 132 -1.65 3.84 -14.60
C GLY A 132 -2.90 3.41 -13.81
N PRO A 133 -2.79 2.52 -12.81
CA PRO A 133 -3.94 2.14 -12.00
C PRO A 133 -4.45 3.32 -11.16
N ASP A 134 -5.70 3.27 -10.73
CA ASP A 134 -6.30 4.25 -9.83
C ASP A 134 -5.94 3.99 -8.36
N ILE A 135 -5.68 2.73 -7.99
CA ILE A 135 -5.27 2.29 -6.65
C ILE A 135 -4.26 1.14 -6.77
N VAL A 136 -3.28 1.13 -5.89
CA VAL A 136 -2.31 0.02 -5.75
C VAL A 136 -2.38 -0.56 -4.34
N ILE A 137 -2.38 -1.88 -4.25
CA ILE A 137 -2.24 -2.64 -2.99
C ILE A 137 -0.95 -3.45 -3.08
N VAL A 138 -0.13 -3.44 -2.03
CA VAL A 138 1.11 -4.21 -1.95
C VAL A 138 1.06 -5.13 -0.73
N ASP A 139 1.01 -6.44 -0.95
CA ASP A 139 0.87 -7.46 0.08
C ASP A 139 2.01 -8.50 -0.02
N SER A 140 3.06 -8.40 0.80
CA SER A 140 3.39 -7.41 1.81
C SER A 140 4.65 -6.60 1.45
N VAL A 141 4.86 -5.47 2.13
CA VAL A 141 6.07 -4.67 1.92
C VAL A 141 7.33 -5.39 2.38
N GLN A 142 7.23 -6.33 3.32
CA GLN A 142 8.37 -7.13 3.80
C GLN A 142 8.92 -8.10 2.76
N THR A 143 8.13 -8.50 1.79
CA THR A 143 8.57 -9.38 0.70
C THR A 143 9.15 -8.63 -0.48
N MET A 144 8.97 -7.29 -0.52
CA MET A 144 9.56 -6.47 -1.56
C MET A 144 11.08 -6.41 -1.41
N ASN A 145 11.74 -6.40 -2.55
CA ASN A 145 13.19 -6.32 -2.68
C ASN A 145 13.59 -5.14 -3.56
N TYR A 146 14.57 -4.39 -3.12
CA TYR A 146 15.22 -3.36 -3.91
C TYR A 146 16.66 -3.79 -4.20
N THR A 147 16.95 -4.14 -5.44
CA THR A 147 18.22 -4.78 -5.83
C THR A 147 19.45 -3.88 -5.64
N GLU A 148 19.28 -2.55 -5.63
CA GLU A 148 20.37 -1.61 -5.36
C GLU A 148 20.80 -1.54 -3.89
N VAL A 149 20.04 -2.18 -2.99
CA VAL A 149 20.32 -2.22 -1.56
C VAL A 149 20.83 -3.61 -1.18
N SER A 150 22.04 -3.69 -0.66
CA SER A 150 22.74 -4.96 -0.37
C SER A 150 22.21 -5.74 0.84
N SER A 151 21.19 -5.25 1.54
CA SER A 151 20.60 -5.94 2.70
C SER A 151 19.52 -6.96 2.29
N SER A 152 19.29 -7.97 3.12
CA SER A 152 18.31 -9.02 2.85
C SER A 152 16.87 -8.49 2.80
N PRO A 153 15.98 -9.08 1.98
CA PRO A 153 14.55 -8.79 2.00
C PRO A 153 13.97 -8.88 3.43
N GLY A 154 13.02 -8.02 3.76
CA GLY A 154 12.42 -7.94 5.11
C GLY A 154 13.28 -7.20 6.15
N SER A 155 14.54 -6.90 5.87
CA SER A 155 15.37 -6.07 6.77
C SER A 155 14.83 -4.64 6.85
N VAL A 156 15.14 -3.94 7.94
CA VAL A 156 14.72 -2.54 8.17
C VAL A 156 15.07 -1.64 6.99
N THR A 157 16.29 -1.78 6.46
CA THR A 157 16.76 -0.97 5.34
C THR A 157 15.98 -1.26 4.06
N GLN A 158 15.79 -2.54 3.70
CA GLN A 158 15.02 -2.94 2.52
C GLN A 158 13.58 -2.43 2.59
N VAL A 159 12.89 -2.69 3.70
CA VAL A 159 11.49 -2.30 3.87
C VAL A 159 11.32 -0.78 3.78
N ARG A 160 12.25 -0.01 4.38
CA ARG A 160 12.22 1.45 4.30
C ARG A 160 12.46 1.95 2.87
N GLU A 161 13.44 1.42 2.16
CA GLU A 161 13.75 1.87 0.79
C GLU A 161 12.65 1.47 -0.19
N CYS A 162 12.08 0.27 -0.07
CA CYS A 162 10.91 -0.13 -0.85
C CYS A 162 9.71 0.81 -0.61
N ALA A 163 9.43 1.14 0.66
CA ALA A 163 8.35 2.08 0.99
C ALA A 163 8.62 3.49 0.45
N ASN A 164 9.88 3.97 0.47
CA ASN A 164 10.26 5.25 -0.11
C ASN A 164 10.02 5.30 -1.63
N LEU A 165 10.34 4.21 -2.36
CA LEU A 165 10.07 4.12 -3.79
C LEU A 165 8.56 4.14 -4.08
N LEU A 166 7.79 3.35 -3.35
CA LEU A 166 6.32 3.33 -3.47
C LEU A 166 5.70 4.69 -3.14
N MET A 167 6.23 5.40 -2.12
CA MET A 167 5.78 6.75 -1.80
C MET A 167 6.04 7.74 -2.94
N ARG A 168 7.21 7.68 -3.57
CA ARG A 168 7.54 8.55 -4.73
C ARG A 168 6.55 8.31 -5.87
N VAL A 169 6.21 7.04 -6.15
CA VAL A 169 5.22 6.70 -7.18
C VAL A 169 3.84 7.22 -6.79
N ALA A 170 3.39 6.97 -5.55
CA ALA A 170 2.10 7.45 -5.06
C ALA A 170 1.94 8.96 -5.25
N LYS A 171 2.97 9.74 -4.84
CA LYS A 171 2.94 11.21 -4.92
C LYS A 171 3.06 11.70 -6.36
N SER A 172 3.97 11.15 -7.17
CA SER A 172 4.21 11.64 -8.55
C SER A 172 3.07 11.34 -9.50
N MET A 173 2.34 10.25 -9.29
CA MET A 173 1.21 9.83 -10.12
C MET A 173 -0.15 10.20 -9.50
N SER A 174 -0.17 10.72 -8.27
CA SER A 174 -1.38 10.93 -7.50
C SER A 174 -2.23 9.65 -7.36
N VAL A 175 -1.59 8.50 -7.19
CA VAL A 175 -2.22 7.19 -7.02
C VAL A 175 -2.04 6.74 -5.57
N PRO A 176 -3.12 6.43 -4.82
CA PRO A 176 -2.98 5.90 -3.47
C PRO A 176 -2.37 4.50 -3.50
N VAL A 177 -1.47 4.25 -2.56
CA VAL A 177 -0.85 2.95 -2.34
C VAL A 177 -1.16 2.48 -0.93
N ILE A 178 -1.73 1.28 -0.80
CA ILE A 178 -1.96 0.61 0.47
C ILE A 178 -0.94 -0.51 0.60
N MET A 179 -0.07 -0.43 1.60
CA MET A 179 0.91 -1.47 1.90
C MET A 179 0.44 -2.31 3.08
N VAL A 180 0.58 -3.63 2.98
CA VAL A 180 0.44 -4.53 4.12
C VAL A 180 1.79 -4.65 4.83
N GLY A 181 1.76 -4.54 6.16
CA GLY A 181 2.90 -4.77 7.04
C GLY A 181 2.57 -5.82 8.11
N HIS A 182 3.49 -6.74 8.36
CA HIS A 182 3.37 -7.71 9.44
C HIS A 182 4.09 -7.20 10.69
N VAL A 183 3.48 -7.40 11.85
CA VAL A 183 4.14 -7.17 13.15
C VAL A 183 4.94 -8.40 13.49
N ASN A 184 6.21 -8.21 13.79
CA ASN A 184 7.04 -9.30 14.29
C ASN A 184 7.33 -9.13 15.79
N LYS A 185 7.03 -10.17 16.57
CA LYS A 185 7.29 -10.19 18.02
C LYS A 185 8.78 -10.32 18.32
N ASP A 186 9.57 -10.82 17.37
CA ASP A 186 10.98 -11.18 17.58
C ASP A 186 12.00 -10.10 17.18
N GLY A 187 11.54 -8.93 16.72
CA GLY A 187 12.40 -7.76 16.46
C GLY A 187 13.33 -7.85 15.24
N ASN A 188 13.36 -8.97 14.51
CA ASN A 188 14.28 -9.19 13.40
C ASN A 188 13.75 -8.75 12.03
N ILE A 189 12.44 -8.54 11.89
CA ILE A 189 11.79 -8.03 10.68
C ILE A 189 11.31 -6.61 10.94
N ALA A 190 11.47 -5.73 9.95
CA ALA A 190 11.03 -4.34 10.07
C ALA A 190 9.53 -4.25 10.39
N GLY A 191 9.24 -3.82 11.60
CA GLY A 191 7.86 -3.58 12.04
C GLY A 191 7.31 -2.22 11.58
N PRO A 192 6.04 -1.93 11.89
CA PRO A 192 5.35 -0.70 11.48
C PRO A 192 6.06 0.59 11.88
N LYS A 193 6.73 0.61 13.04
CA LYS A 193 7.45 1.79 13.56
C LYS A 193 8.49 2.35 12.60
N VAL A 194 9.13 1.49 11.81
CA VAL A 194 10.13 1.90 10.82
C VAL A 194 9.51 2.74 9.71
N LEU A 195 8.24 2.47 9.38
CA LEU A 195 7.52 3.10 8.28
C LEU A 195 6.67 4.30 8.71
N GLU A 196 6.46 4.53 10.02
CA GLU A 196 5.59 5.60 10.52
C GLU A 196 5.97 6.99 9.99
N HIS A 197 7.27 7.24 9.76
CA HIS A 197 7.74 8.51 9.23
C HIS A 197 7.59 8.63 7.71
N VAL A 198 7.53 7.50 7.00
CA VAL A 198 7.44 7.45 5.54
C VAL A 198 5.98 7.57 5.08
N VAL A 199 5.05 6.89 5.76
CA VAL A 199 3.65 6.79 5.34
C VAL A 199 2.79 7.95 5.83
N ASP A 200 1.68 8.20 5.15
CA ASP A 200 0.71 9.24 5.53
C ASP A 200 -0.27 8.77 6.61
N ALA A 201 -0.62 7.49 6.59
CA ALA A 201 -1.48 6.86 7.60
C ALA A 201 -0.97 5.47 7.97
N VAL A 202 -1.12 5.12 9.25
CA VAL A 202 -0.86 3.78 9.80
C VAL A 202 -2.13 3.28 10.43
N LEU A 203 -2.66 2.20 9.90
CA LEU A 203 -3.80 1.47 10.42
C LEU A 203 -3.31 0.20 11.09
N TYR A 204 -3.82 -0.06 12.29
CA TYR A 204 -3.46 -1.24 13.07
C TYR A 204 -4.66 -2.15 13.21
N PHE A 205 -4.53 -3.40 12.75
CA PHE A 205 -5.56 -4.41 12.83
C PHE A 205 -5.24 -5.36 13.98
N GLU A 206 -6.11 -5.38 14.97
CA GLU A 206 -5.95 -6.10 16.23
C GLU A 206 -7.08 -7.10 16.44
N GLY A 207 -6.83 -8.11 17.26
CA GLY A 207 -7.83 -9.07 17.68
C GLY A 207 -7.18 -10.34 18.21
N GLU A 208 -7.88 -11.02 19.08
CA GLU A 208 -7.47 -12.32 19.59
C GLU A 208 -7.87 -13.42 18.60
N ARG A 209 -7.00 -14.42 18.40
CA ARG A 209 -7.26 -15.52 17.45
C ARG A 209 -8.50 -16.34 17.81
N ASN A 210 -8.86 -16.37 19.10
CA ASN A 210 -9.99 -17.13 19.61
C ASN A 210 -11.31 -16.35 19.57
N LEU A 211 -11.27 -15.06 19.25
CA LEU A 211 -12.45 -14.22 19.11
C LEU A 211 -12.73 -13.97 17.63
N SER A 212 -14.01 -13.91 17.25
CA SER A 212 -14.42 -13.56 15.89
C SER A 212 -14.18 -12.08 15.57
N PHE A 213 -14.10 -11.23 16.57
CA PHE A 213 -14.02 -9.79 16.40
C PHE A 213 -12.62 -9.29 16.14
N ARG A 214 -12.53 -8.25 15.27
CA ARG A 214 -11.33 -7.55 14.91
C ARG A 214 -11.54 -6.06 15.06
N ILE A 215 -10.55 -5.37 15.59
CA ILE A 215 -10.55 -3.93 15.79
C ILE A 215 -9.54 -3.32 14.85
N LEU A 216 -9.95 -2.32 14.09
CA LEU A 216 -9.09 -1.50 13.25
C LEU A 216 -9.01 -0.11 13.86
N ARG A 217 -7.81 0.41 14.04
CA ARG A 217 -7.59 1.79 14.52
C ARG A 217 -6.49 2.49 13.72
N ALA A 218 -6.59 3.80 13.62
CA ALA A 218 -5.52 4.63 13.11
C ALA A 218 -4.53 4.96 14.24
N VAL A 219 -3.26 4.58 14.07
CA VAL A 219 -2.16 4.99 14.95
C VAL A 219 -1.58 6.33 14.48
N LYS A 220 -1.62 6.56 13.17
CA LYS A 220 -1.26 7.80 12.51
C LYS A 220 -2.25 8.05 11.37
N ASN A 221 -2.71 9.28 11.24
CA ASN A 221 -3.52 9.68 10.10
C ASN A 221 -3.34 11.17 9.81
N ARG A 222 -2.70 11.52 8.68
CA ARG A 222 -2.54 12.92 8.24
C ARG A 222 -3.82 13.54 7.72
N PHE A 223 -4.83 12.71 7.42
CA PHE A 223 -6.06 13.09 6.74
C PHE A 223 -7.30 13.05 7.63
N GLY A 224 -7.14 12.69 8.90
CA GLY A 224 -8.25 12.58 9.82
C GLY A 224 -7.84 12.29 11.26
N SER A 225 -8.84 12.08 12.11
CA SER A 225 -8.65 11.75 13.52
C SER A 225 -8.05 10.36 13.69
N THR A 226 -7.24 10.17 14.74
CA THR A 226 -6.75 8.86 15.18
C THR A 226 -7.60 8.27 16.33
N ASN A 227 -8.69 8.94 16.72
CA ASN A 227 -9.56 8.49 17.80
C ASN A 227 -10.64 7.49 17.33
N GLU A 228 -10.80 7.35 16.00
CA GLU A 228 -11.79 6.44 15.43
C GLU A 228 -11.31 5.00 15.45
N ILE A 229 -12.23 4.10 15.77
CA ILE A 229 -12.03 2.65 15.71
C ILE A 229 -13.08 2.04 14.79
N GLY A 230 -12.70 1.05 14.00
CA GLY A 230 -13.59 0.21 13.21
C GLY A 230 -13.69 -1.18 13.83
N VAL A 231 -14.89 -1.74 13.91
CA VAL A 231 -15.09 -3.08 14.45
C VAL A 231 -15.65 -3.99 13.37
N PHE A 232 -15.00 -5.14 13.22
CA PHE A 232 -15.35 -6.16 12.24
C PHE A 232 -15.51 -7.52 12.91
N GLU A 233 -16.34 -8.34 12.31
CA GLU A 233 -16.46 -9.76 12.68
C GLU A 233 -15.88 -10.63 11.56
N MET A 234 -15.00 -11.57 11.93
CA MET A 234 -14.46 -12.55 11.00
C MET A 234 -15.44 -13.70 10.84
N THR A 235 -15.92 -13.88 9.63
CA THR A 235 -16.87 -14.92 9.24
C THR A 235 -16.24 -15.85 8.19
N ASP A 236 -16.94 -16.91 7.81
CA ASP A 236 -16.55 -17.79 6.70
C ASP A 236 -16.55 -17.07 5.33
N ARG A 237 -17.29 -15.97 5.21
CA ARG A 237 -17.38 -15.13 4.00
C ARG A 237 -16.39 -13.96 3.98
N GLY A 238 -15.64 -13.75 5.05
CA GLY A 238 -14.68 -12.67 5.21
C GLY A 238 -14.92 -11.83 6.44
N LEU A 239 -14.69 -10.53 6.35
CA LEU A 239 -14.89 -9.55 7.41
C LEU A 239 -16.20 -8.80 7.17
N ASP A 240 -17.10 -8.89 8.12
CA ASP A 240 -18.36 -8.16 8.13
C ASP A 240 -18.25 -6.98 9.12
N GLU A 241 -18.86 -5.84 8.82
CA GLU A 241 -18.87 -4.66 9.70
C GLU A 241 -19.82 -4.87 10.87
N VAL A 242 -19.44 -4.44 12.07
CA VAL A 242 -20.29 -4.47 13.25
C VAL A 242 -20.91 -3.09 13.46
N GLU A 243 -22.21 -2.97 13.16
CA GLU A 243 -22.93 -1.68 13.21
C GLU A 243 -23.06 -1.11 14.63
N ASN A 244 -23.19 -1.96 15.64
CA ASN A 244 -23.34 -1.54 17.03
C ASN A 244 -22.38 -2.29 17.99
N PRO A 245 -21.11 -1.85 18.07
CA PRO A 245 -20.13 -2.48 18.95
C PRO A 245 -20.52 -2.46 20.45
N SER A 246 -21.33 -1.50 20.88
CA SER A 246 -21.75 -1.35 22.28
C SER A 246 -22.70 -2.46 22.70
N GLU A 247 -23.63 -2.88 21.87
CA GLU A 247 -24.54 -4.01 22.17
C GLU A 247 -23.76 -5.31 22.34
N MET A 248 -22.72 -5.48 21.53
CA MET A 248 -21.86 -6.65 21.56
C MET A 248 -21.05 -6.76 22.85
N LEU A 249 -20.50 -5.63 23.35
CA LEU A 249 -19.77 -5.57 24.61
C LEU A 249 -20.69 -5.86 25.84
N ILE A 250 -21.96 -5.53 25.70
CA ILE A 250 -22.97 -5.81 26.76
C ILE A 250 -23.42 -7.27 26.73
N ALA A 251 -23.62 -7.84 25.52
CA ALA A 251 -24.02 -9.24 25.33
C ALA A 251 -22.97 -10.27 25.78
N GLY A 252 -21.69 -9.89 25.73
CA GLY A 252 -20.54 -10.75 26.12
C GLY A 252 -20.22 -10.75 27.63
N ARG A 253 -20.95 -10.05 28.47
CA ARG A 253 -20.75 -10.14 29.95
C ARG A 253 -21.29 -11.47 30.47
N PRO A 254 -20.46 -12.34 31.08
CA PRO A 254 -20.96 -13.49 31.80
C PRO A 254 -21.90 -12.99 32.94
N LYS A 255 -23.06 -13.62 33.04
CA LYS A 255 -24.01 -13.37 34.11
C LYS A 255 -23.43 -13.85 35.45
#